data_f74e41f710ced7e628bfcf8b261addf1
#
_entry.id   f74e41f710ced7e628bfcf8b261addf1
#
_cell.length_a   1.000
_cell.length_b   1.000
_cell.length_c   1.000
_cell.angle_alpha   90.00
_cell.angle_beta   90.00
_cell.angle_gamma   90.00
#
_symmetry.space_group_name_H-M   'P 1'
#
loop_
_entity.id
_entity.type
_entity.pdbx_description
1 polymer ?
#
loop_
_entity_poly.entity_id
_entity_poly.type
_entity_poly.pdbx_seq_one_letter_code
_entity_poly.pdbx_strand_id
1 'polypeptide(L)'
;MIFCFSDIEFDRVVEEYGAMISPNDILLFTREVVGLVDMPAELGGRTSILRGIVEYSKDKGVIIVVAMRAKIGEKIFNSVSVIDNGHIMGVSDEITPPKGYVGSSTVRSYMTSRGKVCVFVDSDICYPQLWQGALKGCRYIFCLNSSCSDVERISCARTLACATGRYVLCKFTDSGACINSYGKIESIKWGRMSAFYMPLTFAVGKVVKGKIKFAEEKNTY
;
A
#
# COMPACT_ATOMS: atom_id res chain seq x y z
N MET A 1 0.02 0.13 -14.23
CA MET A 1 1.34 -0.17 -13.58
C MET A 1 1.27 0.13 -12.09
N ILE A 2 2.34 -0.15 -11.36
CA ILE A 2 2.51 0.28 -9.97
C ILE A 2 3.81 1.08 -9.90
N PHE A 3 3.71 2.28 -9.39
CA PHE A 3 4.83 3.17 -9.17
C PHE A 3 5.06 3.34 -7.67
N CYS A 4 6.32 3.30 -7.27
CA CYS A 4 6.74 3.52 -5.88
C CYS A 4 7.67 4.72 -5.85
N PHE A 5 7.36 5.71 -5.02
CA PHE A 5 8.11 6.94 -4.87
C PHE A 5 8.62 7.10 -3.45
N SER A 6 9.85 7.59 -3.28
CA SER A 6 10.45 7.93 -1.99
C SER A 6 11.29 9.20 -2.10
N ASP A 7 11.35 9.95 -1.03
CA ASP A 7 12.16 11.17 -0.89
C ASP A 7 11.97 12.19 -2.02
N ILE A 8 10.76 12.28 -2.54
CA ILE A 8 10.38 13.21 -3.59
C ILE A 8 9.04 13.83 -3.24
N GLU A 9 8.95 15.12 -3.26
CA GLU A 9 7.71 15.85 -3.03
C GLU A 9 6.67 15.49 -4.07
N PHE A 10 5.40 15.48 -3.68
CA PHE A 10 4.31 15.05 -4.55
C PHE A 10 4.25 15.88 -5.85
N ASP A 11 4.39 17.21 -5.75
CA ASP A 11 4.35 18.10 -6.91
C ASP A 11 5.44 17.78 -7.91
N ARG A 12 6.65 17.45 -7.43
CA ARG A 12 7.75 17.01 -8.31
C ARG A 12 7.45 15.67 -8.99
N VAL A 13 6.76 14.76 -8.31
CA VAL A 13 6.31 13.50 -8.96
C VAL A 13 5.37 13.81 -10.11
N VAL A 14 4.45 14.75 -9.92
CA VAL A 14 3.51 15.18 -10.96
C VAL A 14 4.27 15.80 -12.15
N GLU A 15 5.23 16.66 -11.89
CA GLU A 15 6.03 17.32 -12.92
C GLU A 15 6.93 16.35 -13.69
N GLU A 16 7.69 15.50 -12.97
CA GLU A 16 8.71 14.64 -13.57
C GLU A 16 8.13 13.36 -14.18
N TYR A 17 7.08 12.80 -13.57
CA TYR A 17 6.55 11.46 -13.94
C TYR A 17 5.08 11.46 -14.37
N GLY A 18 4.39 12.57 -14.26
CA GLY A 18 2.96 12.66 -14.56
C GLY A 18 2.55 12.24 -15.98
N ALA A 19 3.46 12.39 -16.95
CA ALA A 19 3.25 11.91 -18.32
C ALA A 19 3.31 10.38 -18.47
N MET A 20 3.99 9.68 -17.55
CA MET A 20 4.12 8.21 -17.55
C MET A 20 2.96 7.53 -16.82
N ILE A 21 2.23 8.27 -15.99
CA ILE A 21 1.16 7.76 -15.15
C ILE A 21 -0.13 7.74 -15.95
N SER A 22 -0.74 6.57 -16.04
CA SER A 22 -1.96 6.31 -16.80
C SER A 22 -3.13 6.00 -15.85
N PRO A 23 -4.38 6.14 -16.33
CA PRO A 23 -5.55 5.72 -15.56
C PRO A 23 -5.42 4.26 -15.08
N ASN A 24 -5.92 3.99 -13.90
CA ASN A 24 -5.83 2.71 -13.20
C ASN A 24 -4.43 2.31 -12.71
N ASP A 25 -3.43 3.17 -12.78
CA ASP A 25 -2.16 2.92 -12.12
C ASP A 25 -2.31 3.04 -10.60
N ILE A 26 -1.37 2.44 -9.88
CA ILE A 26 -1.30 2.50 -8.43
C ILE A 26 0.01 3.20 -8.06
N LEU A 27 -0.10 4.23 -7.24
CA LEU A 27 1.04 5.03 -6.79
C LEU A 27 1.25 4.80 -5.30
N LEU A 28 2.44 4.39 -4.91
CA LEU A 28 2.82 4.14 -3.52
C LEU A 28 3.84 5.20 -3.08
N PHE A 29 3.53 5.93 -2.03
CA PHE A 29 4.37 6.99 -1.49
C PHE A 29 4.82 6.68 -0.07
N THR A 30 6.10 6.95 0.23
CA THR A 30 6.61 6.94 1.60
C THR A 30 6.14 8.16 2.38
N ARG A 31 6.30 8.12 3.71
CA ARG A 31 5.80 9.19 4.61
C ARG A 31 6.54 10.52 4.44
N GLU A 32 7.72 10.50 3.87
CA GLU A 32 8.54 11.69 3.60
C GLU A 32 7.85 12.63 2.61
N VAL A 33 6.98 12.08 1.76
CA VAL A 33 6.23 12.83 0.75
C VAL A 33 5.19 13.77 1.36
N VAL A 34 4.53 13.34 2.43
CA VAL A 34 3.41 14.07 3.06
C VAL A 34 3.74 14.55 4.47
N GLY A 35 4.61 13.84 5.17
CA GLY A 35 5.06 14.19 6.51
C GLY A 35 3.99 14.01 7.59
N LEU A 36 3.78 15.04 8.39
CA LEU A 36 2.80 15.07 9.48
C LEU A 36 1.51 15.75 9.01
N VAL A 37 0.41 15.03 9.13
CA VAL A 37 -0.93 15.52 8.76
C VAL A 37 -1.79 15.66 10.03
N ASP A 38 -2.24 16.87 10.33
CA ASP A 38 -3.25 17.11 11.37
C ASP A 38 -4.62 16.74 10.80
N MET A 39 -5.10 15.54 11.13
CA MET A 39 -6.31 14.98 10.52
C MET A 39 -7.56 15.82 10.76
N PRO A 40 -7.84 16.36 11.98
CA PRO A 40 -8.95 17.28 12.19
C PRO A 40 -8.84 18.57 11.37
N ALA A 41 -7.63 19.10 11.18
CA ALA A 41 -7.43 20.30 10.38
C ALA A 41 -7.62 20.01 8.87
N GLU A 42 -7.10 18.88 8.40
CA GLU A 42 -7.21 18.45 7.01
C GLU A 42 -8.67 18.14 6.63
N LEU A 43 -9.37 17.33 7.42
CA LEU A 43 -10.78 17.01 7.19
C LEU A 43 -11.71 18.22 7.34
N GLY A 44 -11.32 19.17 8.19
CA GLY A 44 -12.03 20.45 8.37
C GLY A 44 -11.67 21.50 7.31
N GLY A 45 -10.83 21.20 6.34
CA GLY A 45 -10.42 22.11 5.25
C GLY A 45 -9.51 23.26 5.71
N ARG A 46 -8.91 23.17 6.90
CA ARG A 46 -7.94 24.17 7.41
C ARG A 46 -6.51 23.94 6.89
N THR A 47 -6.22 22.74 6.45
CA THR A 47 -5.00 22.37 5.72
C THR A 47 -5.38 21.69 4.40
N SER A 48 -4.44 21.58 3.48
CA SER A 48 -4.69 21.03 2.14
C SER A 48 -3.61 20.06 1.69
N ILE A 49 -2.93 19.44 2.64
CA ILE A 49 -1.80 18.52 2.36
C ILE A 49 -2.26 17.34 1.50
N LEU A 50 -3.37 16.70 1.88
CA LEU A 50 -3.93 15.58 1.12
C LEU A 50 -4.79 16.02 -0.06
N ARG A 51 -5.25 17.26 -0.08
CA ARG A 51 -6.17 17.76 -1.11
C ARG A 51 -5.58 17.65 -2.52
N GLY A 52 -4.35 18.10 -2.72
CA GLY A 52 -3.69 17.98 -4.04
C GLY A 52 -3.56 16.52 -4.50
N ILE A 53 -3.26 15.61 -3.57
CA ILE A 53 -3.17 14.17 -3.84
C ILE A 53 -4.54 13.60 -4.21
N VAL A 54 -5.59 14.00 -3.50
CA VAL A 54 -6.98 13.59 -3.75
C VAL A 54 -7.46 14.09 -5.12
N GLU A 55 -7.23 15.35 -5.43
CA GLU A 55 -7.57 15.95 -6.71
C GLU A 55 -6.83 15.26 -7.86
N TYR A 56 -5.53 15.00 -7.71
CA TYR A 56 -4.76 14.27 -8.71
C TYR A 56 -5.24 12.83 -8.92
N SER A 57 -5.60 12.13 -7.83
CA SER A 57 -6.20 10.78 -7.92
C SER A 57 -7.46 10.79 -8.78
N LYS A 58 -8.32 11.82 -8.62
CA LYS A 58 -9.53 12.00 -9.41
C LYS A 58 -9.23 12.30 -10.87
N ASP A 59 -8.37 13.27 -11.13
CA ASP A 59 -8.07 13.76 -12.48
C ASP A 59 -7.38 12.70 -13.35
N LYS A 60 -6.51 11.91 -12.75
CA LYS A 60 -5.79 10.82 -13.43
C LYS A 60 -6.49 9.46 -13.38
N GLY A 61 -7.51 9.29 -12.53
CA GLY A 61 -8.16 7.99 -12.33
C GLY A 61 -7.20 6.92 -11.75
N VAL A 62 -6.38 7.31 -10.77
CA VAL A 62 -5.36 6.45 -10.16
C VAL A 62 -5.66 6.16 -8.70
N ILE A 63 -5.17 5.03 -8.20
CA ILE A 63 -5.17 4.72 -6.78
C ILE A 63 -3.86 5.23 -6.19
N ILE A 64 -3.95 5.98 -5.09
CA ILE A 64 -2.80 6.48 -4.36
C ILE A 64 -2.81 5.89 -2.95
N VAL A 65 -1.69 5.29 -2.57
CA VAL A 65 -1.47 4.77 -1.23
C VAL A 65 -0.28 5.51 -0.65
N VAL A 66 -0.53 6.29 0.38
CA VAL A 66 0.47 7.20 0.94
C VAL A 66 0.67 6.95 2.42
N ALA A 67 1.91 6.68 2.81
CA ALA A 67 2.30 6.63 4.21
C ALA A 67 2.45 8.06 4.75
N MET A 68 2.05 8.26 6.01
CA MET A 68 2.09 9.56 6.69
C MET A 68 2.16 9.39 8.20
N ARG A 69 2.47 10.46 8.90
CA ARG A 69 2.21 10.58 10.33
C ARG A 69 0.88 11.31 10.50
N ALA A 70 -0.12 10.64 11.04
CA ALA A 70 -1.42 11.26 11.33
C ALA A 70 -1.43 11.79 12.76
N LYS A 71 -1.84 13.04 12.95
CA LYS A 71 -2.01 13.67 14.27
C LYS A 71 -3.49 13.89 14.55
N ILE A 72 -3.93 13.46 15.74
CA ILE A 72 -5.28 13.69 16.26
C ILE A 72 -5.15 14.16 17.71
N GLY A 73 -5.33 15.45 17.95
CA GLY A 73 -4.98 16.06 19.22
C GLY A 73 -3.48 15.92 19.53
N GLU A 74 -3.13 15.39 20.69
CA GLU A 74 -1.73 15.13 21.08
C GLU A 74 -1.22 13.75 20.62
N LYS A 75 -2.08 12.94 20.00
CA LYS A 75 -1.74 11.58 19.58
C LYS A 75 -1.17 11.58 18.17
N ILE A 76 -0.08 10.86 17.99
CA ILE A 76 0.55 10.66 16.67
C ILE A 76 0.45 9.18 16.32
N PHE A 77 0.03 8.90 15.09
CA PHE A 77 -0.10 7.57 14.52
C PHE A 77 0.85 7.43 13.33
N ASN A 78 1.46 6.27 13.18
CA ASN A 78 2.09 5.88 11.94
C ASN A 78 1.01 5.30 11.03
N SER A 79 0.74 5.93 9.91
CA SER A 79 -0.50 5.70 9.17
C SER A 79 -0.25 5.57 7.67
N VAL A 80 -1.19 4.91 7.00
CA VAL A 80 -1.26 4.83 5.54
C VAL A 80 -2.67 5.19 5.10
N SER A 81 -2.80 6.15 4.21
CA SER A 81 -4.06 6.50 3.58
C SER A 81 -4.18 5.82 2.22
N VAL A 82 -5.38 5.34 1.90
CA VAL A 82 -5.75 4.84 0.58
C VAL A 82 -6.72 5.82 -0.05
N ILE A 83 -6.36 6.32 -1.22
CA ILE A 83 -7.13 7.32 -1.99
C ILE A 83 -7.44 6.71 -3.35
N ASP A 84 -8.70 6.81 -3.78
CA ASP A 84 -9.16 6.28 -5.04
C ASP A 84 -10.24 7.20 -5.64
N ASN A 85 -10.08 7.55 -6.91
CA ASN A 85 -11.02 8.40 -7.66
C ASN A 85 -11.45 9.68 -6.92
N GLY A 86 -10.51 10.35 -6.26
CA GLY A 86 -10.77 11.60 -5.56
C GLY A 86 -11.43 11.43 -4.18
N HIS A 87 -11.40 10.22 -3.61
CA HIS A 87 -11.94 9.93 -2.28
C HIS A 87 -10.88 9.27 -1.39
N ILE A 88 -10.80 9.70 -0.16
CA ILE A 88 -10.05 8.99 0.88
C ILE A 88 -10.89 7.78 1.29
N MET A 89 -10.50 6.58 0.85
CA MET A 89 -11.18 5.32 1.18
C MET A 89 -11.03 4.97 2.66
N GLY A 90 -9.95 5.39 3.27
CA GLY A 90 -9.70 5.29 4.69
C GLY A 90 -8.23 5.40 5.05
N VAL A 91 -7.98 5.32 6.35
CA VAL A 91 -6.64 5.39 6.96
C VAL A 91 -6.43 4.15 7.81
N SER A 92 -5.30 3.47 7.60
CA SER A 92 -4.81 2.39 8.44
C SER A 92 -3.70 2.91 9.33
N ASP A 93 -3.76 2.61 10.62
CA ASP A 93 -2.72 2.95 11.57
C ASP A 93 -1.97 1.68 11.98
N GLU A 94 -0.67 1.80 12.21
CA GLU A 94 0.16 0.70 12.70
C GLU A 94 -0.39 0.14 14.03
N ILE A 95 -0.42 -1.19 14.15
CA ILE A 95 -0.97 -1.86 15.34
C ILE A 95 0.07 -1.89 16.46
N THR A 96 1.33 -2.15 16.09
CA THR A 96 2.45 -2.28 17.02
C THR A 96 3.53 -1.22 16.77
N PRO A 97 3.16 0.07 16.90
CA PRO A 97 4.07 1.16 16.54
C PRO A 97 5.22 1.29 17.55
N PRO A 98 6.32 1.92 17.15
CA PRO A 98 7.40 2.25 18.06
C PRO A 98 6.97 3.26 19.13
N LYS A 99 7.80 3.40 20.17
CA LYS A 99 7.57 4.34 21.28
C LYS A 99 7.31 5.76 20.75
N GLY A 100 6.28 6.40 21.28
CA GLY A 100 5.88 7.76 20.89
C GLY A 100 4.72 7.82 19.88
N TYR A 101 4.31 6.68 19.35
CA TYR A 101 3.13 6.56 18.50
C TYR A 101 2.02 5.78 19.21
N VAL A 102 0.79 6.01 18.77
CA VAL A 102 -0.39 5.27 19.27
C VAL A 102 -0.74 4.16 18.30
N GLY A 103 -0.94 2.96 18.83
CA GLY A 103 -1.31 1.79 18.04
C GLY A 103 -2.80 1.70 17.73
N SER A 104 -3.11 1.01 16.63
CA SER A 104 -4.46 0.60 16.25
C SER A 104 -4.80 -0.80 16.78
N SER A 105 -6.00 -1.29 16.50
CA SER A 105 -6.45 -2.61 16.95
C SER A 105 -6.63 -3.62 15.82
N THR A 106 -6.67 -3.18 14.56
CA THR A 106 -7.01 -4.06 13.45
C THR A 106 -6.34 -3.67 12.14
N VAL A 107 -5.93 -4.67 11.36
CA VAL A 107 -5.57 -4.48 9.95
C VAL A 107 -6.82 -4.15 9.16
N ARG A 108 -6.76 -3.12 8.34
CA ARG A 108 -7.88 -2.65 7.54
C ARG A 108 -7.74 -3.06 6.07
N SER A 109 -8.88 -3.20 5.43
CA SER A 109 -8.96 -3.41 3.99
C SER A 109 -9.99 -2.47 3.39
N TYR A 110 -9.74 -2.04 2.15
CA TYR A 110 -10.53 -1.02 1.47
C TYR A 110 -11.00 -1.54 0.12
N MET A 111 -12.23 -1.18 -0.25
CA MET A 111 -12.74 -1.44 -1.59
C MET A 111 -12.26 -0.30 -2.49
N THR A 112 -11.57 -0.64 -3.56
CA THR A 112 -11.07 0.32 -4.55
C THR A 112 -11.64 -0.02 -5.93
N SER A 113 -11.47 0.87 -6.88
CA SER A 113 -11.83 0.66 -8.30
C SER A 113 -11.14 -0.57 -8.91
N ARG A 114 -10.03 -1.02 -8.30
CA ARG A 114 -9.28 -2.22 -8.74
C ARG A 114 -9.49 -3.45 -7.85
N GLY A 115 -10.53 -3.44 -7.02
CA GLY A 115 -10.86 -4.51 -6.09
C GLY A 115 -10.39 -4.22 -4.67
N LYS A 116 -10.61 -5.18 -3.79
CA LYS A 116 -10.31 -5.05 -2.37
C LYS A 116 -8.80 -5.10 -2.13
N VAL A 117 -8.29 -4.13 -1.40
CA VAL A 117 -6.88 -4.03 -0.99
C VAL A 117 -6.76 -4.17 0.52
N CYS A 118 -5.68 -4.75 0.98
CA CYS A 118 -5.30 -4.80 2.39
C CYS A 118 -4.02 -3.99 2.59
N VAL A 119 -3.92 -3.27 3.70
CA VAL A 119 -2.76 -2.44 4.00
C VAL A 119 -2.16 -2.86 5.33
N PHE A 120 -0.89 -3.23 5.30
CA PHE A 120 -0.05 -3.36 6.48
C PHE A 120 0.81 -2.11 6.61
N VAL A 121 0.87 -1.58 7.81
CA VAL A 121 1.67 -0.39 8.10
C VAL A 121 2.93 -0.83 8.82
N ASP A 122 4.06 -0.49 8.26
CA ASP A 122 5.41 -0.71 8.80
C ASP A 122 5.64 -2.14 9.31
N SER A 123 5.84 -2.33 10.61
CA SER A 123 6.18 -3.62 11.23
C SER A 123 5.04 -4.64 11.26
N ASP A 124 3.80 -4.23 11.04
CA ASP A 124 2.62 -5.10 11.15
C ASP A 124 2.69 -6.34 10.26
N ILE A 125 3.38 -6.26 9.12
CA ILE A 125 3.57 -7.40 8.21
C ILE A 125 4.39 -8.54 8.87
N CYS A 126 5.17 -8.25 9.88
CA CYS A 126 6.00 -9.22 10.58
C CYS A 126 5.23 -10.05 11.63
N TYR A 127 3.94 -9.75 11.84
CA TYR A 127 3.09 -10.44 12.80
C TYR A 127 2.07 -11.35 12.10
N PRO A 128 2.33 -12.67 11.98
CA PRO A 128 1.45 -13.60 11.26
C PRO A 128 0.00 -13.63 11.75
N GLN A 129 -0.23 -13.37 13.04
CA GLN A 129 -1.57 -13.29 13.63
C GLN A 129 -2.43 -12.18 13.00
N LEU A 130 -1.82 -11.17 12.41
CA LEU A 130 -2.52 -10.08 11.73
C LEU A 130 -2.92 -10.43 10.28
N TRP A 131 -2.38 -11.49 9.71
CA TRP A 131 -2.57 -11.83 8.30
C TRP A 131 -3.98 -12.30 7.96
N GLN A 132 -4.77 -12.71 8.94
CA GLN A 132 -6.18 -13.12 8.72
C GLN A 132 -7.02 -12.04 8.03
N GLY A 133 -6.72 -10.76 8.27
CA GLY A 133 -7.37 -9.65 7.58
C GLY A 133 -7.12 -9.66 6.07
N ALA A 134 -5.91 -10.03 5.65
CA ALA A 134 -5.51 -10.12 4.25
C ALA A 134 -6.11 -11.34 3.52
N LEU A 135 -6.52 -12.39 4.25
CA LEU A 135 -7.14 -13.59 3.67
C LEU A 135 -8.58 -13.34 3.18
N LYS A 136 -9.26 -12.31 3.67
CA LYS A 136 -10.67 -12.03 3.37
C LYS A 136 -10.91 -11.36 2.01
N GLY A 137 -10.43 -11.99 0.93
CA GLY A 137 -10.78 -11.58 -0.44
C GLY A 137 -10.03 -10.36 -0.96
N CYS A 138 -8.93 -9.95 -0.33
CA CYS A 138 -8.11 -8.88 -0.86
C CYS A 138 -7.42 -9.31 -2.15
N ARG A 139 -7.42 -8.42 -3.13
CA ARG A 139 -6.75 -8.62 -4.41
C ARG A 139 -5.27 -8.29 -4.32
N TYR A 140 -4.94 -7.22 -3.61
CA TYR A 140 -3.58 -6.75 -3.39
C TYR A 140 -3.32 -6.55 -1.91
N ILE A 141 -2.08 -6.74 -1.53
CA ILE A 141 -1.59 -6.44 -0.19
C ILE A 141 -0.50 -5.38 -0.36
N PHE A 142 -0.67 -4.26 0.31
CA PHE A 142 0.34 -3.21 0.36
C PHE A 142 1.02 -3.21 1.71
N CYS A 143 2.34 -3.10 1.71
CA CYS A 143 3.14 -2.85 2.89
C CYS A 143 3.99 -1.61 2.64
N LEU A 144 3.65 -0.52 3.31
CA LEU A 144 4.40 0.72 3.23
C LEU A 144 5.21 0.92 4.48
N ASN A 145 6.46 1.27 4.27
CA ASN A 145 7.47 1.23 5.31
C ASN A 145 8.38 2.44 5.30
N SER A 146 8.92 2.78 6.44
CA SER A 146 9.79 3.94 6.56
C SER A 146 11.03 3.76 7.44
N SER A 147 11.20 2.67 8.17
CA SER A 147 12.18 2.74 9.26
C SER A 147 12.96 1.49 9.68
N CYS A 148 12.85 0.34 9.01
CA CYS A 148 13.58 -0.85 9.45
C CYS A 148 14.24 -1.65 8.32
N SER A 149 15.11 -2.61 8.71
CA SER A 149 15.84 -3.45 7.76
C SER A 149 14.92 -4.15 6.77
N ASP A 150 15.16 -3.92 5.50
CA ASP A 150 14.36 -4.43 4.39
C ASP A 150 14.33 -5.96 4.32
N VAL A 151 15.35 -6.63 4.87
CA VAL A 151 15.53 -8.09 4.73
C VAL A 151 14.47 -8.88 5.50
N GLU A 152 14.20 -8.53 6.75
CA GLU A 152 13.21 -9.24 7.57
C GLU A 152 11.81 -9.08 7.00
N ARG A 153 11.47 -7.89 6.56
CA ARG A 153 10.16 -7.56 6.01
C ARG A 153 9.93 -8.18 4.65
N ILE A 154 10.94 -8.22 3.80
CA ILE A 154 10.87 -8.97 2.54
C ILE A 154 10.60 -10.44 2.83
N SER A 155 11.23 -11.03 3.84
CA SER A 155 10.99 -12.42 4.24
C SER A 155 9.56 -12.63 4.74
N CYS A 156 9.04 -11.73 5.56
CA CYS A 156 7.64 -11.76 6.03
C CYS A 156 6.67 -11.56 4.86
N ALA A 157 6.95 -10.62 3.97
CA ALA A 157 6.12 -10.35 2.79
C ALA A 157 6.07 -11.55 1.83
N ARG A 158 7.19 -12.27 1.64
CA ARG A 158 7.24 -13.51 0.86
C ARG A 158 6.38 -14.60 1.49
N THR A 159 6.50 -14.78 2.81
CA THR A 159 5.70 -15.76 3.55
C THR A 159 4.22 -15.41 3.50
N LEU A 160 3.87 -14.14 3.67
CA LEU A 160 2.49 -13.65 3.54
C LEU A 160 1.94 -13.90 2.13
N ALA A 161 2.71 -13.62 1.08
CA ALA A 161 2.32 -13.87 -0.29
C ALA A 161 2.02 -15.35 -0.52
N CYS A 162 2.89 -16.26 -0.07
CA CYS A 162 2.68 -17.70 -0.13
C CYS A 162 1.44 -18.13 0.66
N ALA A 163 1.29 -17.67 1.90
CA ALA A 163 0.19 -18.06 2.78
C ALA A 163 -1.18 -17.59 2.28
N THR A 164 -1.22 -16.47 1.60
CA THR A 164 -2.47 -15.86 1.11
C THR A 164 -2.76 -16.15 -0.36
N GLY A 165 -1.77 -16.56 -1.14
CA GLY A 165 -1.87 -16.67 -2.59
C GLY A 165 -2.05 -15.32 -3.28
N ARG A 166 -1.54 -14.22 -2.68
CA ARG A 166 -1.76 -12.85 -3.18
C ARG A 166 -0.44 -12.17 -3.51
N TYR A 167 -0.51 -11.17 -4.36
CA TYR A 167 0.62 -10.27 -4.58
C TYR A 167 0.81 -9.37 -3.37
N VAL A 168 2.05 -9.25 -2.92
CA VAL A 168 2.44 -8.31 -1.88
C VAL A 168 3.37 -7.27 -2.49
N LEU A 169 3.00 -6.02 -2.32
CA LEU A 169 3.72 -4.86 -2.82
C LEU A 169 4.27 -4.10 -1.64
N CYS A 170 5.58 -4.07 -1.57
CA CYS A 170 6.27 -3.38 -0.50
C CYS A 170 6.91 -2.11 -1.04
N LYS A 171 6.77 -1.01 -0.32
CA LYS A 171 7.55 0.20 -0.50
C LYS A 171 8.34 0.45 0.78
N PHE A 172 9.64 0.36 0.65
CA PHE A 172 10.62 0.67 1.68
C PHE A 172 11.21 2.05 1.44
N THR A 173 12.03 2.55 2.36
CA THR A 173 12.63 3.88 2.24
C THR A 173 13.33 4.05 0.90
N ASP A 174 14.24 3.15 0.55
CA ASP A 174 15.10 3.29 -0.64
C ASP A 174 14.78 2.30 -1.76
N SER A 175 13.80 1.42 -1.56
CA SER A 175 13.48 0.37 -2.52
C SER A 175 12.00 0.06 -2.59
N GLY A 176 11.59 -0.59 -3.68
CA GLY A 176 10.29 -1.19 -3.84
C GLY A 176 10.42 -2.64 -4.27
N ALA A 177 9.57 -3.52 -3.76
CA ALA A 177 9.53 -4.92 -4.12
C ALA A 177 8.12 -5.36 -4.51
N CYS A 178 8.05 -6.11 -5.61
CA CYS A 178 6.87 -6.84 -6.04
C CYS A 178 7.09 -8.34 -5.78
N ILE A 179 6.23 -8.94 -4.99
CA ILE A 179 6.30 -10.34 -4.60
C ILE A 179 5.03 -11.02 -5.08
N ASN A 180 5.19 -12.07 -5.88
CA ASN A 180 4.05 -12.80 -6.44
C ASN A 180 3.40 -13.76 -5.44
N SER A 181 2.29 -14.35 -5.83
CA SER A 181 1.49 -15.26 -5.00
C SER A 181 2.21 -16.54 -4.54
N TYR A 182 3.38 -16.82 -5.09
CA TYR A 182 4.25 -17.94 -4.69
C TYR A 182 5.39 -17.51 -3.78
N GLY A 183 5.41 -16.24 -3.34
CA GLY A 183 6.49 -15.67 -2.55
C GLY A 183 7.78 -15.41 -3.32
N LYS A 184 7.74 -15.52 -4.66
CA LYS A 184 8.89 -15.17 -5.50
C LYS A 184 8.94 -13.65 -5.67
N ILE A 185 10.11 -13.09 -5.43
CA ILE A 185 10.37 -11.69 -5.72
C ILE A 185 10.48 -11.57 -7.25
N GLU A 186 9.54 -10.87 -7.87
CA GLU A 186 9.55 -10.62 -9.30
C GLU A 186 10.51 -9.50 -9.67
N SER A 187 10.56 -8.47 -8.84
CA SER A 187 11.55 -7.41 -8.96
C SER A 187 11.76 -6.67 -7.64
N ILE A 188 13.01 -6.27 -7.42
CA ILE A 188 13.39 -5.24 -6.46
C ILE A 188 14.06 -4.14 -7.25
N LYS A 189 13.65 -2.90 -7.01
CA LYS A 189 14.24 -1.73 -7.64
C LYS A 189 14.63 -0.72 -6.56
N TRP A 190 15.79 -0.14 -6.74
CA TRP A 190 16.38 0.84 -5.85
C TRP A 190 16.28 2.23 -6.47
N GLY A 191 16.20 3.25 -5.65
CA GLY A 191 16.15 4.64 -6.08
C GLY A 191 14.83 5.33 -5.74
N ARG A 192 14.76 6.62 -6.05
CA ARG A 192 13.61 7.47 -5.72
C ARG A 192 12.31 7.05 -6.41
N MET A 193 12.40 6.45 -7.59
CA MET A 193 11.25 5.93 -8.32
C MET A 193 11.48 4.49 -8.76
N SER A 194 10.49 3.65 -8.53
CA SER A 194 10.46 2.26 -8.99
C SER A 194 9.11 1.97 -9.65
N ALA A 195 9.12 1.32 -10.79
CA ALA A 195 7.90 0.93 -11.48
C ALA A 195 7.83 -0.59 -11.68
N PHE A 196 6.66 -1.17 -11.43
CA PHE A 196 6.40 -2.59 -11.54
C PHE A 196 5.20 -2.83 -12.45
N TYR A 197 5.35 -3.79 -13.33
CA TYR A 197 4.22 -4.33 -14.09
C TYR A 197 3.54 -5.42 -13.25
N MET A 198 2.24 -5.33 -13.10
CA MET A 198 1.46 -6.34 -12.43
C MET A 198 0.48 -6.99 -13.41
N PRO A 199 0.51 -8.32 -13.55
CA PRO A 199 -0.43 -8.99 -14.43
C PRO A 199 -1.87 -8.79 -13.93
N LEU A 200 -2.79 -8.62 -14.87
CA LEU A 200 -4.23 -8.44 -14.58
C LEU A 200 -4.90 -9.75 -14.14
N THR A 201 -4.27 -10.88 -14.41
CA THR A 201 -4.76 -12.22 -14.08
C THR A 201 -4.13 -12.74 -12.80
N PHE A 202 -4.95 -13.21 -11.88
CA PHE A 202 -4.52 -13.86 -10.62
C PHE A 202 -4.89 -15.33 -10.67
N ALA A 203 -3.91 -16.19 -10.38
CA ALA A 203 -4.21 -17.58 -10.07
C ALA A 203 -4.69 -17.67 -8.61
N VAL A 204 -5.95 -18.01 -8.40
CA VAL A 204 -6.46 -18.35 -7.07
C VAL A 204 -6.22 -19.82 -6.84
N GLY A 205 -5.30 -20.14 -5.94
CA GLY A 205 -5.08 -21.51 -5.50
C GLY A 205 -6.23 -21.99 -4.60
N LYS A 206 -6.89 -23.06 -4.98
CA LYS A 206 -7.87 -23.74 -4.13
C LYS A 206 -7.35 -25.12 -3.76
N VAL A 207 -7.26 -25.41 -2.47
CA VAL A 207 -6.92 -26.76 -2.00
C VAL A 207 -8.15 -27.63 -2.13
N VAL A 208 -8.09 -28.63 -2.99
CA VAL A 208 -9.16 -29.62 -3.17
C VAL A 208 -8.55 -31.00 -2.96
N LYS A 209 -9.02 -31.74 -1.95
CA LYS A 209 -8.55 -33.10 -1.59
C LYS A 209 -7.03 -33.20 -1.43
N GLY A 210 -6.42 -32.25 -0.70
CA GLY A 210 -4.97 -32.25 -0.43
C GLY A 210 -4.07 -31.85 -1.62
N LYS A 211 -4.65 -31.47 -2.76
CA LYS A 211 -3.92 -30.95 -3.93
C LYS A 211 -4.28 -29.49 -4.15
N ILE A 212 -3.27 -28.68 -4.40
CA ILE A 212 -3.47 -27.28 -4.78
C ILE A 212 -3.89 -27.25 -6.25
N LYS A 213 -5.09 -26.76 -6.52
CA LYS A 213 -5.56 -26.45 -7.87
C LYS A 213 -5.59 -24.95 -8.04
N PHE A 214 -4.96 -24.47 -9.09
CA PHE A 214 -4.98 -23.06 -9.49
C PHE A 214 -6.09 -22.87 -10.53
N ALA A 215 -6.93 -21.87 -10.33
CA ALA A 215 -7.88 -21.40 -11.32
C ALA A 215 -7.45 -20.00 -11.78
N GLU A 216 -7.38 -19.80 -13.08
CA GLU A 216 -7.25 -18.47 -13.65
C GLU A 216 -8.61 -17.77 -13.57
N GLU A 217 -8.71 -16.71 -12.77
CA GLU A 217 -9.85 -15.79 -12.86
C GLU A 217 -9.68 -14.95 -14.13
N LYS A 218 -10.42 -15.32 -15.17
CA LYS A 218 -10.59 -14.42 -16.32
C LYS A 218 -11.43 -13.22 -15.84
N ASN A 219 -10.86 -12.03 -15.89
CA ASN A 219 -11.63 -10.80 -15.75
C ASN A 219 -12.59 -10.72 -16.95
N THR A 220 -13.85 -11.03 -16.73
CA THR A 220 -14.94 -10.56 -17.58
C THR A 220 -15.28 -9.14 -17.12
N TYR A 221 -14.96 -8.19 -17.98
CA TYR A 221 -15.46 -6.81 -17.88
C TYR A 221 -16.92 -6.76 -18.34
#